data_348f22fbc977c145027954d1177c20b3
#
_entry.id   348f22fbc977c145027954d1177c20b3
#
_cell.length_a   1.000
_cell.length_b   1.000
_cell.length_c   1.000
_cell.angle_alpha   90.00
_cell.angle_beta   90.00
_cell.angle_gamma   90.00
#
_symmetry.space_group_name_H-M   'P 1'
#
loop_
_entity.id
_entity.type
_entity.pdbx_description
1 polymer ?
#
loop_
_entity_poly.entity_id
_entity_poly.type
_entity_poly.pdbx_seq_one_letter_code
_entity_poly.pdbx_strand_id
1 'polypeptide(L)'
;MKKIIATILAIVMLSSAVFATEIDTKSMEDLKNYKIITGDPDGKLRLEDNITRAEALAIVCRTLSLATSEYADEFIDVTSDHWSAPYISTALGAGIIDIDDTKKFNPDEFVTSDEIVKMFVCALGYKPFAEANGGYPMGYYSTATRYALFNNIPAMAMGKPAPREDVMIMAYSALDIPLMLQSGFDFKENTASYIIADGKNGTELRTPRTMLNQ
;
A
#
# COMPACT_ATOMS: atom_id res chain seq x y z
N MET A 1 -18.60 37.67 -45.75
CA MET A 1 -19.01 36.56 -44.88
C MET A 1 -18.02 35.37 -44.87
N LYS A 2 -16.72 35.57 -45.10
CA LYS A 2 -15.70 34.50 -45.13
C LYS A 2 -14.53 34.67 -44.13
N LYS A 3 -14.66 35.62 -43.19
CA LYS A 3 -13.60 35.92 -42.20
C LYS A 3 -13.96 35.66 -40.72
N ILE A 4 -15.13 35.09 -40.43
CA ILE A 4 -15.61 34.86 -39.05
C ILE A 4 -15.53 33.38 -38.63
N ILE A 5 -15.27 32.45 -39.56
CA ILE A 5 -15.21 30.99 -39.29
C ILE A 5 -13.82 30.53 -38.84
N ALA A 6 -12.78 31.34 -39.01
CA ALA A 6 -11.39 30.94 -38.65
C ALA A 6 -11.02 31.19 -37.19
N THR A 7 -11.86 31.87 -36.39
CA THR A 7 -11.52 32.25 -35.00
C THR A 7 -12.15 31.35 -33.95
N ILE A 8 -13.02 30.41 -34.33
CA ILE A 8 -13.70 29.50 -33.38
C ILE A 8 -13.00 28.12 -33.24
N LEU A 9 -12.05 27.81 -34.15
CA LEU A 9 -11.34 26.51 -34.10
C LEU A 9 -10.07 26.54 -33.26
N ALA A 10 -9.73 27.67 -32.62
CA ALA A 10 -8.48 27.82 -31.83
C ALA A 10 -8.69 27.76 -30.30
N ILE A 11 -9.92 27.49 -29.81
CA ILE A 11 -10.22 27.54 -28.36
C ILE A 11 -10.55 26.13 -27.77
N VAL A 12 -10.42 25.08 -28.51
CA VAL A 12 -10.65 23.71 -28.00
C VAL A 12 -9.34 22.92 -27.78
N MET A 13 -8.21 23.59 -27.81
CA MET A 13 -6.97 23.07 -27.20
C MET A 13 -6.87 23.52 -25.74
N LEU A 14 -7.97 23.40 -24.98
CA LEU A 14 -7.89 23.56 -23.53
C LEU A 14 -7.43 22.25 -22.94
N SER A 15 -6.11 22.17 -22.76
CA SER A 15 -5.47 21.49 -21.61
C SER A 15 -6.35 20.43 -20.93
N SER A 16 -6.25 19.19 -21.35
CA SER A 16 -6.24 18.12 -20.38
C SER A 16 -5.03 18.39 -19.48
N ALA A 17 -5.21 19.26 -18.48
CA ALA A 17 -4.35 19.23 -17.32
C ALA A 17 -4.54 17.82 -16.76
N VAL A 18 -3.64 16.92 -17.09
CA VAL A 18 -3.39 15.74 -16.31
C VAL A 18 -3.05 16.32 -14.95
N PHE A 19 -4.01 16.28 -14.03
CA PHE A 19 -3.70 16.48 -12.62
C PHE A 19 -2.85 15.28 -12.25
N ALA A 20 -1.54 15.36 -12.53
CA ALA A 20 -0.57 14.53 -11.86
C ALA A 20 -0.75 14.88 -10.38
N THR A 21 -1.22 13.94 -9.60
CA THR A 21 -1.22 14.05 -8.15
C THR A 21 0.23 13.85 -7.75
N GLU A 22 0.90 14.95 -7.53
CA GLU A 22 2.25 14.92 -6.99
C GLU A 22 2.14 14.78 -5.47
N ILE A 23 2.86 13.82 -4.89
CA ILE A 23 2.95 13.71 -3.43
C ILE A 23 3.51 15.03 -2.89
N ASP A 24 2.78 15.65 -1.97
CA ASP A 24 3.19 16.95 -1.43
C ASP A 24 4.47 16.84 -0.58
N THR A 25 5.21 17.95 -0.51
CA THR A 25 6.51 18.01 0.16
C THR A 25 6.45 17.55 1.62
N LYS A 26 5.36 17.90 2.34
CA LYS A 26 5.19 17.54 3.75
C LYS A 26 5.01 16.03 3.91
N SER A 27 4.15 15.41 3.09
CA SER A 27 3.93 13.95 3.11
C SER A 27 5.24 13.21 2.85
N MET A 28 6.05 13.71 1.91
CA MET A 28 7.35 13.14 1.59
C MET A 28 8.36 13.30 2.73
N GLU A 29 8.39 14.44 3.40
CA GLU A 29 9.24 14.69 4.57
C GLU A 29 8.85 13.78 5.73
N ASP A 30 7.55 13.63 6.02
CA ASP A 30 7.05 12.72 7.06
C ASP A 30 7.49 11.27 6.79
N LEU A 31 7.30 10.77 5.56
CA LEU A 31 7.74 9.42 5.18
C LEU A 31 9.25 9.21 5.34
N LYS A 32 10.07 10.22 5.03
CA LYS A 32 11.52 10.18 5.26
C LYS A 32 11.87 10.21 6.76
N ASN A 33 11.23 11.08 7.53
CA ASN A 33 11.44 11.22 8.97
C ASN A 33 11.11 9.91 9.72
N TYR A 34 10.04 9.23 9.32
CA TYR A 34 9.70 7.90 9.82
C TYR A 34 10.54 6.77 9.22
N LYS A 35 11.49 7.08 8.31
CA LYS A 35 12.34 6.08 7.62
C LYS A 35 11.54 5.04 6.82
N ILE A 36 10.34 5.39 6.41
CA ILE A 36 9.50 4.53 5.55
C ILE A 36 10.10 4.48 4.15
N ILE A 37 10.57 5.63 3.66
CA ILE A 37 11.31 5.74 2.39
C ILE A 37 12.72 6.27 2.64
N THR A 38 13.68 5.78 1.86
CA THR A 38 15.10 6.15 2.01
C THR A 38 15.70 6.78 0.75
N GLY A 39 15.05 6.62 -0.41
CA GLY A 39 15.62 6.99 -1.72
C GLY A 39 16.79 6.09 -2.13
N ASP A 40 17.27 6.31 -3.33
CA ASP A 40 18.46 5.66 -3.87
C ASP A 40 19.75 6.23 -3.20
N PRO A 41 20.93 5.61 -3.45
CA PRO A 41 22.21 6.13 -2.93
C PRO A 41 22.51 7.58 -3.34
N ASP A 42 21.94 8.05 -4.45
CA ASP A 42 22.05 9.46 -4.92
C ASP A 42 20.92 10.35 -4.37
N GLY A 43 20.06 9.83 -3.49
CA GLY A 43 18.95 10.55 -2.85
C GLY A 43 17.71 10.73 -3.72
N LYS A 44 17.68 10.19 -4.94
CA LYS A 44 16.50 10.28 -5.82
C LYS A 44 15.41 9.31 -5.40
N LEU A 45 14.17 9.74 -5.51
CA LEU A 45 13.00 8.91 -5.16
C LEU A 45 12.40 8.19 -6.36
N ARG A 46 12.71 8.62 -7.59
CA ARG A 46 12.21 8.02 -8.86
C ARG A 46 10.69 7.81 -8.86
N LEU A 47 9.94 8.86 -8.57
CA LEU A 47 8.49 8.80 -8.30
C LEU A 47 7.68 8.22 -9.47
N GLU A 48 8.07 8.55 -10.72
CA GLU A 48 7.39 8.12 -11.94
C GLU A 48 7.72 6.68 -12.35
N ASP A 49 8.79 6.08 -11.78
CA ASP A 49 9.17 4.71 -12.10
C ASP A 49 8.21 3.71 -11.45
N ASN A 50 8.05 2.54 -12.07
CA ASN A 50 7.40 1.42 -11.42
C ASN A 50 8.26 0.91 -10.25
N ILE A 51 7.62 0.42 -9.20
CA ILE A 51 8.29 -0.09 -8.00
C ILE A 51 8.34 -1.62 -8.02
N THR A 52 9.46 -2.21 -7.54
CA THR A 52 9.56 -3.66 -7.41
C THR A 52 8.74 -4.19 -6.23
N ARG A 53 8.43 -5.49 -6.25
CA ARG A 53 7.69 -6.15 -5.16
C ARG A 53 8.44 -6.08 -3.83
N ALA A 54 9.76 -6.26 -3.87
CA ALA A 54 10.61 -6.15 -2.69
C ALA A 54 10.61 -4.74 -2.10
N GLU A 55 10.76 -3.71 -2.94
CA GLU A 55 10.74 -2.31 -2.50
C GLU A 55 9.38 -1.92 -1.91
N ALA A 56 8.28 -2.28 -2.60
CA ALA A 56 6.92 -1.99 -2.15
C ALA A 56 6.63 -2.68 -0.81
N LEU A 57 7.00 -3.97 -0.66
CA LEU A 57 6.81 -4.70 0.58
C LEU A 57 7.59 -4.07 1.75
N ALA A 58 8.83 -3.64 1.50
CA ALA A 58 9.62 -2.95 2.53
C ALA A 58 8.95 -1.63 2.98
N ILE A 59 8.34 -0.87 2.06
CA ILE A 59 7.56 0.32 2.39
C ILE A 59 6.36 -0.06 3.28
N VAL A 60 5.59 -1.09 2.92
CA VAL A 60 4.45 -1.58 3.73
C VAL A 60 4.91 -1.95 5.15
N CYS A 61 5.94 -2.78 5.27
CA CYS A 61 6.45 -3.21 6.58
C CYS A 61 6.91 -2.03 7.45
N ARG A 62 7.63 -1.07 6.86
CA ARG A 62 8.09 0.13 7.57
C ARG A 62 6.94 1.04 7.96
N THR A 63 5.91 1.18 7.11
CA THR A 63 4.70 1.97 7.43
C THR A 63 4.04 1.46 8.70
N LEU A 64 3.98 0.14 8.89
CA LEU A 64 3.39 -0.51 10.06
C LEU A 64 4.39 -0.69 11.23
N SER A 65 5.62 -0.16 11.12
CA SER A 65 6.68 -0.34 12.13
C SER A 65 6.90 -1.81 12.52
N LEU A 66 6.78 -2.71 11.54
CA LEU A 66 6.97 -4.15 11.80
C LEU A 66 8.45 -4.44 12.03
N ALA A 67 8.74 -5.11 13.14
CA ALA A 67 10.08 -5.61 13.41
C ALA A 67 10.44 -6.69 12.40
N THR A 68 11.61 -6.58 11.75
CA THR A 68 12.08 -7.58 10.80
C THR A 68 12.45 -8.88 11.51
N SER A 69 12.06 -10.01 10.91
CA SER A 69 12.42 -11.36 11.35
C SER A 69 13.54 -11.96 10.51
N GLU A 70 14.21 -12.96 11.05
CA GLU A 70 15.18 -13.76 10.29
C GLU A 70 14.47 -14.49 9.14
N TYR A 71 15.11 -14.58 8.00
CA TYR A 71 14.57 -15.28 6.83
C TYR A 71 14.71 -16.80 6.99
N ALA A 72 13.63 -17.53 6.74
CA ALA A 72 13.54 -18.97 6.93
C ALA A 72 13.40 -19.75 5.60
N ASP A 73 13.92 -19.20 4.49
CA ASP A 73 13.97 -19.83 3.15
C ASP A 73 12.57 -20.24 2.63
N GLU A 74 11.56 -19.39 2.87
CA GLU A 74 10.17 -19.67 2.51
C GLU A 74 9.94 -19.69 0.98
N PHE A 75 10.70 -18.86 0.23
CA PHE A 75 10.58 -18.72 -1.22
C PHE A 75 11.83 -19.20 -1.94
N ILE A 76 11.66 -19.95 -3.04
CA ILE A 76 12.76 -20.58 -3.78
C ILE A 76 13.60 -19.60 -4.62
N ASP A 77 13.12 -18.40 -4.82
CA ASP A 77 13.75 -17.33 -5.62
C ASP A 77 14.27 -16.16 -4.76
N VAL A 78 14.27 -16.33 -3.43
CA VAL A 78 14.84 -15.37 -2.48
C VAL A 78 15.92 -16.07 -1.68
N THR A 79 17.11 -15.50 -1.68
CA THR A 79 18.22 -16.02 -0.85
C THR A 79 18.31 -15.26 0.47
N SER A 80 18.88 -15.86 1.50
CA SER A 80 18.98 -15.24 2.83
C SER A 80 19.84 -13.97 2.86
N ASP A 81 20.71 -13.77 1.88
CA ASP A 81 21.51 -12.56 1.70
C ASP A 81 20.81 -11.47 0.88
N HIS A 82 19.63 -11.75 0.31
CA HIS A 82 18.84 -10.74 -0.36
C HIS A 82 18.37 -9.69 0.64
N TRP A 83 18.57 -8.40 0.32
CA TRP A 83 18.29 -7.29 1.23
C TRP A 83 16.85 -7.25 1.76
N SER A 84 15.88 -7.76 0.98
CA SER A 84 14.47 -7.78 1.36
C SER A 84 14.04 -9.06 2.10
N ALA A 85 14.91 -10.06 2.20
CA ALA A 85 14.59 -11.34 2.85
C ALA A 85 13.96 -11.17 4.25
N PRO A 86 14.49 -10.32 5.15
CA PRO A 86 13.87 -10.09 6.45
C PRO A 86 12.46 -9.47 6.37
N TYR A 87 12.20 -8.62 5.39
CA TYR A 87 10.86 -8.05 5.17
C TYR A 87 9.87 -9.08 4.64
N ILE A 88 10.33 -10.00 3.78
CA ILE A 88 9.52 -11.06 3.19
C ILE A 88 9.06 -12.03 4.29
N SER A 89 9.95 -12.53 5.14
CA SER A 89 9.60 -13.35 6.30
C SER A 89 8.63 -12.64 7.25
N THR A 90 8.90 -11.37 7.55
CA THR A 90 8.02 -10.55 8.41
C THR A 90 6.62 -10.43 7.82
N ALA A 91 6.52 -10.10 6.53
CA ALA A 91 5.23 -9.93 5.87
C ALA A 91 4.45 -11.25 5.74
N LEU A 92 5.14 -12.37 5.52
CA LEU A 92 4.54 -13.69 5.50
C LEU A 92 4.00 -14.06 6.89
N GLY A 93 4.81 -13.89 7.92
CA GLY A 93 4.40 -14.15 9.30
C GLY A 93 3.24 -13.26 9.77
N ALA A 94 3.15 -12.04 9.26
CA ALA A 94 2.05 -11.10 9.53
C ALA A 94 0.80 -11.33 8.64
N GLY A 95 0.82 -12.30 7.70
CA GLY A 95 -0.29 -12.57 6.78
C GLY A 95 -0.55 -11.45 5.75
N ILE A 96 0.45 -10.63 5.48
CA ILE A 96 0.41 -9.56 4.48
C ILE A 96 0.56 -10.14 3.07
N ILE A 97 1.43 -11.14 2.93
CA ILE A 97 1.62 -11.94 1.73
C ILE A 97 1.34 -13.40 2.02
N ASP A 98 1.06 -14.16 0.98
CA ASP A 98 0.81 -15.60 1.05
C ASP A 98 1.85 -16.33 0.17
N ILE A 99 2.12 -17.61 0.44
CA ILE A 99 2.91 -18.50 -0.44
C ILE A 99 1.92 -19.24 -1.34
N ASP A 100 2.13 -19.17 -2.65
CA ASP A 100 1.39 -19.97 -3.62
C ASP A 100 2.12 -21.26 -4.02
N ASP A 101 1.54 -22.04 -4.92
CA ASP A 101 2.10 -23.32 -5.40
C ASP A 101 3.45 -23.15 -6.11
N THR A 102 3.76 -21.96 -6.65
CA THR A 102 5.03 -21.68 -7.32
C THR A 102 6.17 -21.52 -6.33
N LYS A 103 5.86 -21.16 -5.09
CA LYS A 103 6.82 -20.80 -4.03
C LYS A 103 7.81 -19.71 -4.49
N LYS A 104 7.35 -18.79 -5.32
CA LYS A 104 8.13 -17.64 -5.79
C LYS A 104 7.57 -16.35 -5.25
N PHE A 105 8.45 -15.46 -4.81
CA PHE A 105 8.10 -14.11 -4.41
C PHE A 105 8.27 -13.11 -5.55
N ASN A 106 9.21 -13.37 -6.48
CA ASN A 106 9.60 -12.48 -7.58
C ASN A 106 10.00 -11.07 -7.07
N PRO A 107 11.06 -10.95 -6.24
CA PRO A 107 11.40 -9.71 -5.54
C PRO A 107 11.69 -8.54 -6.48
N ASP A 108 12.30 -8.79 -7.63
CA ASP A 108 12.75 -7.79 -8.60
C ASP A 108 11.72 -7.49 -9.69
N GLU A 109 10.60 -8.22 -9.75
CA GLU A 109 9.51 -7.91 -10.66
C GLU A 109 8.72 -6.70 -10.14
N PHE A 110 8.10 -5.96 -11.06
CA PHE A 110 7.23 -4.85 -10.66
C PHE A 110 5.98 -5.36 -9.97
N VAL A 111 5.67 -4.76 -8.80
CA VAL A 111 4.41 -5.05 -8.12
C VAL A 111 3.25 -4.48 -8.92
N THR A 112 2.17 -5.23 -9.02
CA THR A 112 0.94 -4.71 -9.62
C THR A 112 0.14 -3.87 -8.61
N SER A 113 -0.73 -3.00 -9.13
CA SER A 113 -1.65 -2.21 -8.31
C SER A 113 -2.53 -3.09 -7.43
N ASP A 114 -2.99 -4.24 -7.95
CA ASP A 114 -3.83 -5.17 -7.20
C ASP A 114 -3.08 -5.77 -5.99
N GLU A 115 -1.82 -6.13 -6.21
CA GLU A 115 -0.97 -6.73 -5.18
C GLU A 115 -0.61 -5.74 -4.08
N ILE A 116 -0.22 -4.51 -4.43
CA ILE A 116 0.13 -3.51 -3.41
C ILE A 116 -1.09 -3.08 -2.58
N VAL A 117 -2.27 -2.97 -3.21
CA VAL A 117 -3.52 -2.70 -2.49
C VAL A 117 -3.82 -3.83 -1.50
N LYS A 118 -3.66 -5.11 -1.92
CA LYS A 118 -3.81 -6.27 -1.04
C LYS A 118 -2.82 -6.18 0.13
N MET A 119 -1.54 -5.87 -0.12
CA MET A 119 -0.53 -5.78 0.92
C MET A 119 -0.89 -4.74 1.99
N PHE A 120 -1.29 -3.52 1.61
CA PHE A 120 -1.71 -2.50 2.58
C PHE A 120 -2.98 -2.88 3.34
N VAL A 121 -3.99 -3.40 2.66
CA VAL A 121 -5.26 -3.82 3.30
C VAL A 121 -5.00 -4.94 4.32
N CYS A 122 -4.16 -5.93 3.97
CA CYS A 122 -3.75 -6.99 4.89
C CYS A 122 -2.95 -6.43 6.07
N ALA A 123 -1.97 -5.56 5.81
CA ALA A 123 -1.11 -4.97 6.83
C ALA A 123 -1.90 -4.15 7.87
N LEU A 124 -2.95 -3.43 7.43
CA LEU A 124 -3.86 -2.70 8.30
C LEU A 124 -4.87 -3.60 9.04
N GLY A 125 -4.87 -4.92 8.77
CA GLY A 125 -5.73 -5.91 9.41
C GLY A 125 -7.08 -6.12 8.73
N TYR A 126 -7.37 -5.46 7.62
CA TYR A 126 -8.68 -5.49 6.97
C TYR A 126 -8.89 -6.68 6.01
N LYS A 127 -7.97 -7.66 5.96
CA LYS A 127 -8.14 -8.87 5.11
C LYS A 127 -9.51 -9.54 5.30
N PRO A 128 -9.99 -9.79 6.54
CA PRO A 128 -11.29 -10.43 6.74
C PRO A 128 -12.46 -9.63 6.16
N PHE A 129 -12.39 -8.30 6.26
CA PHE A 129 -13.41 -7.42 5.70
C PHE A 129 -13.37 -7.44 4.16
N ALA A 130 -12.19 -7.40 3.55
CA ALA A 130 -12.02 -7.45 2.10
C ALA A 130 -12.52 -8.78 1.52
N GLU A 131 -12.19 -9.91 2.17
CA GLU A 131 -12.67 -11.24 1.74
C GLU A 131 -14.19 -11.36 1.83
N ALA A 132 -14.81 -10.84 2.90
CA ALA A 132 -16.27 -10.84 3.06
C ALA A 132 -16.99 -9.92 2.06
N ASN A 133 -16.29 -8.96 1.45
CA ASN A 133 -16.87 -7.97 0.52
C ASN A 133 -16.42 -8.17 -0.95
N GLY A 134 -16.19 -9.40 -1.36
CA GLY A 134 -15.94 -9.78 -2.76
C GLY A 134 -14.54 -10.33 -3.04
N GLY A 135 -13.67 -10.41 -2.03
CA GLY A 135 -12.35 -11.03 -2.17
C GLY A 135 -11.41 -10.28 -3.14
N TYR A 136 -10.37 -10.99 -3.56
CA TYR A 136 -9.35 -10.42 -4.44
C TYR A 136 -9.79 -10.38 -5.91
N PRO A 137 -9.55 -9.29 -6.65
CA PRO A 137 -9.00 -8.01 -6.16
C PRO A 137 -10.08 -7.02 -5.67
N MET A 138 -11.34 -7.18 -6.05
CA MET A 138 -12.40 -6.16 -5.91
C MET A 138 -12.73 -5.83 -4.46
N GLY A 139 -12.79 -6.82 -3.56
CA GLY A 139 -13.01 -6.60 -2.14
C GLY A 139 -11.91 -5.78 -1.47
N TYR A 140 -10.67 -5.94 -1.95
CA TYR A 140 -9.53 -5.17 -1.48
C TYR A 140 -9.58 -3.71 -1.96
N TYR A 141 -9.95 -3.46 -3.22
CA TYR A 141 -10.14 -2.11 -3.74
C TYR A 141 -11.30 -1.39 -3.04
N SER A 142 -12.43 -2.07 -2.82
CA SER A 142 -13.57 -1.49 -2.11
C SER A 142 -13.21 -1.16 -0.66
N THR A 143 -12.43 -2.00 -0.01
CA THR A 143 -11.92 -1.78 1.35
C THR A 143 -10.95 -0.61 1.38
N ALA A 144 -9.98 -0.56 0.47
CA ALA A 144 -9.03 0.55 0.35
C ALA A 144 -9.74 1.89 0.13
N THR A 145 -10.77 1.91 -0.74
CA THR A 145 -11.60 3.10 -0.96
C THR A 145 -12.36 3.51 0.30
N ARG A 146 -13.00 2.55 0.97
CA ARG A 146 -13.79 2.79 2.19
C ARG A 146 -12.97 3.43 3.32
N TYR A 147 -11.73 3.01 3.48
CA TYR A 147 -10.83 3.49 4.52
C TYR A 147 -9.84 4.56 4.04
N ALA A 148 -10.13 5.17 2.88
CA ALA A 148 -9.39 6.31 2.34
C ALA A 148 -7.90 6.05 2.05
N LEU A 149 -7.52 4.80 1.77
CA LEU A 149 -6.15 4.44 1.38
C LEU A 149 -5.74 5.11 0.06
N PHE A 150 -6.71 5.41 -0.81
CA PHE A 150 -6.50 6.08 -2.11
C PHE A 150 -6.64 7.61 -2.05
N ASN A 151 -6.60 8.21 -0.86
CA ASN A 151 -6.61 9.68 -0.77
C ASN A 151 -5.46 10.23 -1.62
N ASN A 152 -5.80 11.20 -2.50
CA ASN A 152 -4.87 11.82 -3.44
C ASN A 152 -4.32 10.90 -4.55
N ILE A 153 -4.90 9.72 -4.79
CA ILE A 153 -4.64 8.92 -5.99
C ILE A 153 -5.88 9.03 -6.89
N PRO A 154 -5.81 9.72 -8.06
CA PRO A 154 -7.01 10.00 -8.87
C PRO A 154 -7.58 8.76 -9.53
N ALA A 155 -6.74 7.85 -9.96
CA ALA A 155 -7.14 6.57 -10.56
C ALA A 155 -5.99 5.58 -10.50
N MET A 156 -6.23 4.40 -9.96
CA MET A 156 -5.29 3.30 -9.97
C MET A 156 -5.64 2.32 -11.08
N ALA A 157 -4.68 2.02 -11.96
CA ALA A 157 -4.88 1.10 -13.07
C ALA A 157 -4.77 -0.34 -12.59
N MET A 158 -5.90 -1.02 -12.39
CA MET A 158 -5.96 -2.42 -11.95
C MET A 158 -5.13 -3.34 -12.84
N GLY A 159 -4.42 -4.28 -12.22
CA GLY A 159 -3.59 -5.28 -12.92
C GLY A 159 -2.38 -4.71 -13.65
N LYS A 160 -2.03 -3.45 -13.45
CA LYS A 160 -0.85 -2.81 -14.04
C LYS A 160 0.24 -2.62 -13.01
N PRO A 161 1.52 -2.51 -13.43
CA PRO A 161 2.59 -2.11 -12.53
C PRO A 161 2.25 -0.82 -11.79
N ALA A 162 2.51 -0.80 -10.49
CA ALA A 162 2.24 0.35 -9.65
C ALA A 162 3.39 1.37 -9.74
N PRO A 163 3.10 2.67 -9.96
CA PRO A 163 4.09 3.74 -9.82
C PRO A 163 4.58 3.85 -8.37
N ARG A 164 5.85 4.19 -8.18
CA ARG A 164 6.42 4.42 -6.84
C ARG A 164 5.66 5.50 -6.08
N GLU A 165 5.24 6.57 -6.77
CA GLU A 165 4.49 7.65 -6.18
C GLU A 165 3.17 7.18 -5.58
N ASP A 166 2.39 6.37 -6.28
CA ASP A 166 1.13 5.82 -5.77
C ASP A 166 1.34 5.01 -4.50
N VAL A 167 2.41 4.20 -4.44
CA VAL A 167 2.77 3.41 -3.25
C VAL A 167 3.16 4.32 -2.08
N MET A 168 3.87 5.42 -2.33
CA MET A 168 4.22 6.39 -1.29
C MET A 168 2.98 7.16 -0.79
N ILE A 169 2.06 7.54 -1.69
CA ILE A 169 0.80 8.17 -1.31
C ILE A 169 -0.05 7.22 -0.46
N MET A 170 -0.13 5.93 -0.84
CA MET A 170 -0.81 4.92 -0.01
C MET A 170 -0.14 4.75 1.35
N ALA A 171 1.19 4.71 1.41
CA ALA A 171 1.92 4.62 2.67
C ALA A 171 1.60 5.81 3.58
N TYR A 172 1.57 7.03 3.04
CA TYR A 172 1.21 8.21 3.80
C TYR A 172 -0.24 8.19 4.27
N SER A 173 -1.19 7.83 3.38
CA SER A 173 -2.59 7.67 3.73
C SER A 173 -2.80 6.63 4.83
N ALA A 174 -2.08 5.51 4.75
CA ALA A 174 -2.15 4.42 5.73
C ALA A 174 -1.74 4.86 7.14
N LEU A 175 -0.88 5.88 7.29
CA LEU A 175 -0.41 6.35 8.60
C LEU A 175 -1.54 6.72 9.55
N ASP A 176 -2.66 7.19 9.05
CA ASP A 176 -3.78 7.68 9.85
C ASP A 176 -5.01 6.76 9.80
N ILE A 177 -4.92 5.60 9.13
CA ILE A 177 -5.98 4.60 9.11
C ILE A 177 -5.93 3.77 10.40
N PRO A 178 -7.02 3.71 11.20
CA PRO A 178 -7.09 2.84 12.37
C PRO A 178 -6.90 1.38 12.01
N LEU A 179 -6.17 0.63 12.82
CA LEU A 179 -5.96 -0.80 12.60
C LEU A 179 -7.24 -1.58 12.90
N MET A 180 -7.52 -2.61 12.10
CA MET A 180 -8.49 -3.65 12.47
C MET A 180 -7.77 -4.75 13.22
N LEU A 181 -8.22 -5.03 14.44
CA LEU A 181 -7.60 -6.00 15.34
C LEU A 181 -8.56 -7.14 15.63
N GLN A 182 -8.05 -8.36 15.72
CA GLN A 182 -8.84 -9.47 16.22
C GLN A 182 -9.09 -9.27 17.72
N SER A 183 -10.37 -9.24 18.11
CA SER A 183 -10.81 -9.03 19.50
C SER A 183 -11.22 -10.30 20.21
N GLY A 184 -11.46 -11.38 19.48
CA GLY A 184 -11.87 -12.66 20.04
C GLY A 184 -11.95 -13.77 19.00
N PHE A 185 -12.14 -14.99 19.49
CA PHE A 185 -12.37 -16.16 18.66
C PHE A 185 -13.38 -17.09 19.35
N ASP A 186 -14.45 -17.43 18.66
CA ASP A 186 -15.41 -18.45 19.10
C ASP A 186 -15.00 -19.82 18.58
N PHE A 187 -14.51 -20.67 19.47
CA PHE A 187 -14.04 -22.02 19.14
C PHE A 187 -15.18 -22.98 18.75
N LYS A 188 -16.43 -22.70 19.11
CA LYS A 188 -17.58 -23.55 18.75
C LYS A 188 -18.02 -23.27 17.31
N GLU A 189 -18.12 -22.00 16.97
CA GLU A 189 -18.53 -21.56 15.64
C GLU A 189 -17.34 -21.41 14.67
N ASN A 190 -16.12 -21.60 15.14
CA ASN A 190 -14.86 -21.39 14.39
C ASN A 190 -14.79 -20.01 13.74
N THR A 191 -15.20 -18.97 14.46
CA THR A 191 -15.29 -17.59 13.95
C THR A 191 -14.45 -16.62 14.76
N ALA A 192 -13.77 -15.69 14.07
CA ALA A 192 -13.04 -14.59 14.68
C ALA A 192 -13.90 -13.32 14.75
N SER A 193 -13.79 -12.59 15.86
CA SER A 193 -14.36 -11.27 16.01
C SER A 193 -13.28 -10.21 15.85
N TYR A 194 -13.65 -9.07 15.26
CA TYR A 194 -12.73 -7.97 14.98
C TYR A 194 -13.26 -6.64 15.50
N ILE A 195 -12.36 -5.73 15.86
CA ILE A 195 -12.65 -4.35 16.24
C ILE A 195 -11.77 -3.40 15.44
N ILE A 196 -12.27 -2.18 15.22
CA ILE A 196 -11.46 -1.09 14.68
C ILE A 196 -10.94 -0.27 15.87
N ALA A 197 -9.62 -0.12 15.94
CA ALA A 197 -8.94 0.62 17.01
C ALA A 197 -8.95 2.13 16.69
N ASP A 198 -10.14 2.73 16.67
CA ASP A 198 -10.38 4.13 16.27
C ASP A 198 -10.55 5.12 17.44
N GLY A 199 -10.30 4.68 18.66
CA GLY A 199 -10.45 5.48 19.86
C GLY A 199 -11.90 5.66 20.33
N LYS A 200 -12.85 4.92 19.75
CA LYS A 200 -14.27 4.97 20.08
C LYS A 200 -14.72 3.71 20.81
N ASN A 201 -15.88 3.77 21.43
CA ASN A 201 -16.52 2.60 22.10
C ASN A 201 -15.59 1.82 23.05
N GLY A 202 -14.66 2.53 23.72
CA GLY A 202 -13.71 1.92 24.67
C GLY A 202 -12.46 1.30 24.01
N THR A 203 -12.29 1.44 22.70
CA THR A 203 -11.04 1.07 22.02
C THR A 203 -9.98 2.17 22.18
N GLU A 204 -8.71 1.78 22.23
CA GLU A 204 -7.59 2.72 22.10
C GLU A 204 -7.39 3.05 20.61
N LEU A 205 -7.03 4.31 20.29
CA LEU A 205 -6.65 4.68 18.94
C LEU A 205 -5.29 4.05 18.59
N ARG A 206 -5.27 3.18 17.60
CA ARG A 206 -4.04 2.58 17.06
C ARG A 206 -3.99 2.75 15.56
N THR A 207 -3.09 3.59 15.12
CA THR A 207 -2.74 3.81 13.72
C THR A 207 -1.25 3.59 13.53
N PRO A 208 -0.76 3.35 12.29
CA PRO A 208 0.67 3.31 12.03
C PRO A 208 1.40 4.55 12.57
N ARG A 209 0.84 5.75 12.43
CA ARG A 209 1.42 7.00 12.96
C ARG A 209 1.55 6.97 14.49
N THR A 210 0.55 6.47 15.21
CA THR A 210 0.65 6.38 16.69
C THR A 210 1.71 5.38 17.13
N MET A 211 1.98 4.34 16.33
CA MET A 211 3.02 3.34 16.62
C MET A 211 4.41 3.87 16.32
N LEU A 212 4.58 4.66 15.26
CA LEU A 212 5.87 5.26 14.87
C LEU A 212 6.33 6.39 15.81
N ASN A 213 5.40 6.98 16.58
CA ASN A 213 5.67 8.06 17.53
C ASN A 213 5.93 7.56 18.97
N GLN A 214 5.98 6.26 19.22
CA GLN A 214 6.33 5.65 20.51
C GLN A 214 7.83 5.43 20.63
#